data_39f88f6f2f83cf24798e093ba77ec25e
#
_entry.id   39f88f6f2f83cf24798e093ba77ec25e
#
_cell.length_a   1.000
_cell.length_b   1.000
_cell.length_c   1.000
_cell.angle_alpha   90.00
_cell.angle_beta   90.00
_cell.angle_gamma   90.00
#
_symmetry.space_group_name_H-M   'P 1'
#
loop_
_entity.id
_entity.type
_entity.pdbx_description
1 polymer ?
#
loop_
_entity_poly.entity_id
_entity_poly.type
_entity_poly.pdbx_seq_one_letter_code
_entity_poly.pdbx_strand_id
1 'polypeptide(L)'
;MALACGPDILLADEPTTALDTTVQQHILDLLHRLMQERDMALLLISHDLGVVAQNADDLLVMYGGQVVESGPTAALFHHMAHPYTRALLAARPRLGAPRQPSGQPYPLLTIAGQVPSLADLGHGCPFANRCSFAQAECQAQTPPRIAIPSFFPHQAPHTSLGAHHAWCLRPEALRGGNTQHWQD
;
A
#
# COMPACT_ATOMS: atom_id res chain seq x y z
N MET A 1 -12.21 17.85 18.51
CA MET A 1 -12.23 17.08 19.77
C MET A 1 -10.99 16.23 19.95
N ALA A 2 -10.56 15.39 18.97
CA ALA A 2 -9.39 14.50 19.10
C ALA A 2 -8.09 15.21 19.53
N LEU A 3 -7.90 16.47 19.15
CA LEU A 3 -6.71 17.27 19.47
C LEU A 3 -6.78 18.04 20.79
N ALA A 4 -7.90 17.97 21.50
CA ALA A 4 -8.13 18.82 22.69
C ALA A 4 -7.18 18.50 23.86
N CYS A 5 -6.75 17.24 23.97
CA CYS A 5 -5.88 16.77 25.06
C CYS A 5 -4.38 16.80 24.69
N GLY A 6 -3.99 17.37 23.56
CA GLY A 6 -2.61 17.40 23.11
C GLY A 6 -1.99 16.01 22.92
N PRO A 7 -2.56 15.14 22.05
CA PRO A 7 -2.07 13.79 21.87
C PRO A 7 -0.71 13.78 21.16
N ASP A 8 0.13 12.79 21.48
CA ASP A 8 1.38 12.51 20.76
C ASP A 8 1.14 11.79 19.42
N ILE A 9 0.00 11.10 19.29
CA ILE A 9 -0.36 10.34 18.09
C ILE A 9 -1.83 10.65 17.72
N LEU A 10 -2.07 10.98 16.46
CA LEU A 10 -3.40 11.13 15.89
C LEU A 10 -3.70 9.93 14.96
N LEU A 11 -4.82 9.25 15.22
CA LEU A 11 -5.35 8.24 14.29
C LEU A 11 -6.43 8.89 13.42
N ALA A 12 -6.22 8.85 12.11
CA ALA A 12 -7.14 9.35 11.11
C ALA A 12 -7.59 8.19 10.22
N ASP A 13 -8.82 7.72 10.49
CA ASP A 13 -9.44 6.61 9.75
C ASP A 13 -10.29 7.17 8.61
N GLU A 14 -9.83 7.02 7.40
CA GLU A 14 -10.43 7.52 6.15
C GLU A 14 -10.87 9.00 6.22
N PRO A 15 -10.02 9.93 6.66
CA PRO A 15 -10.43 11.30 6.97
C PRO A 15 -10.88 12.10 5.75
N THR A 16 -10.64 11.60 4.56
CA THR A 16 -10.97 12.27 3.28
C THR A 16 -12.05 11.54 2.49
N THR A 17 -12.64 10.47 3.01
CA THR A 17 -13.70 9.71 2.34
C THR A 17 -14.91 10.60 2.07
N ALA A 18 -15.48 10.50 0.87
CA ALA A 18 -16.61 11.27 0.37
C ALA A 18 -16.38 12.80 0.25
N LEU A 19 -15.13 13.26 0.28
CA LEU A 19 -14.78 14.65 0.00
C LEU A 19 -14.37 14.81 -1.49
N ASP A 20 -14.61 16.00 -2.03
CA ASP A 20 -14.02 16.37 -3.32
C ASP A 20 -12.50 16.56 -3.18
N THR A 21 -11.78 16.47 -4.31
CA THR A 21 -10.32 16.49 -4.35
C THR A 21 -9.72 17.75 -3.72
N THR A 22 -10.39 18.90 -3.85
CA THR A 22 -9.89 20.18 -3.31
C THR A 22 -9.99 20.19 -1.79
N VAL A 23 -11.13 19.78 -1.25
CA VAL A 23 -11.36 19.69 0.21
C VAL A 23 -10.46 18.60 0.80
N GLN A 24 -10.31 17.45 0.13
CA GLN A 24 -9.38 16.40 0.54
C GLN A 24 -7.97 16.95 0.72
N GLN A 25 -7.45 17.70 -0.27
CA GLN A 25 -6.11 18.29 -0.18
C GLN A 25 -5.99 19.26 0.99
N HIS A 26 -6.98 20.13 1.21
CA HIS A 26 -6.97 21.06 2.34
C HIS A 26 -6.94 20.35 3.71
N ILE A 27 -7.67 19.24 3.85
CA ILE A 27 -7.65 18.45 5.09
C ILE A 27 -6.27 17.80 5.31
N LEU A 28 -5.66 17.25 4.28
CA LEU A 28 -4.33 16.65 4.38
C LEU A 28 -3.26 17.70 4.71
N ASP A 29 -3.32 18.87 4.09
CA ASP A 29 -2.42 19.99 4.39
C ASP A 29 -2.61 20.50 5.84
N LEU A 30 -3.84 20.52 6.32
CA LEU A 30 -4.14 20.87 7.71
C LEU A 30 -3.55 19.85 8.68
N LEU A 31 -3.74 18.55 8.42
CA LEU A 31 -3.17 17.48 9.24
C LEU A 31 -1.65 17.59 9.29
N HIS A 32 -1.01 17.81 8.14
CA HIS A 32 0.45 17.93 8.03
C HIS A 32 0.98 19.13 8.85
N ARG A 33 0.34 20.29 8.76
CA ARG A 33 0.69 21.45 9.59
C ARG A 33 0.53 21.17 11.07
N LEU A 34 -0.57 20.53 11.48
CA LEU A 34 -0.82 20.20 12.89
C LEU A 34 0.22 19.24 13.45
N MET A 35 0.68 18.25 12.63
CA MET A 35 1.76 17.35 13.01
C MET A 35 3.06 18.12 13.29
N GLN A 36 3.43 19.04 12.39
CA GLN A 36 4.64 19.86 12.54
C GLN A 36 4.56 20.83 13.73
N GLU A 37 3.42 21.52 13.89
CA GLU A 37 3.22 22.51 14.97
C GLU A 37 3.20 21.88 16.36
N ARG A 38 2.76 20.62 16.48
CA ARG A 38 2.54 19.93 17.76
C ARG A 38 3.52 18.80 18.02
N ASP A 39 4.45 18.56 17.11
CA ASP A 39 5.42 17.45 17.18
C ASP A 39 4.75 16.09 17.45
N MET A 40 3.65 15.82 16.71
CA MET A 40 2.87 14.59 16.88
C MET A 40 2.97 13.70 15.65
N ALA A 41 2.83 12.38 15.85
CA ALA A 41 2.76 11.40 14.78
C ALA A 41 1.32 11.26 14.24
N LEU A 42 1.20 10.90 12.95
CA LEU A 42 -0.08 10.59 12.30
C LEU A 42 -0.09 9.13 11.84
N LEU A 43 -1.10 8.39 12.27
CA LEU A 43 -1.48 7.12 11.66
C LEU A 43 -2.67 7.37 10.71
N LEU A 44 -2.37 7.44 9.42
CA LEU A 44 -3.37 7.67 8.37
C LEU A 44 -3.84 6.34 7.78
N ILE A 45 -5.13 6.05 7.88
CA ILE A 45 -5.77 4.90 7.24
C ILE A 45 -6.51 5.43 6.00
N SER A 46 -6.21 4.87 4.84
CA SER A 46 -6.82 5.25 3.57
C SER A 46 -6.79 4.09 2.57
N HIS A 47 -7.81 4.03 1.72
CA HIS A 47 -7.83 3.14 0.54
C HIS A 47 -7.26 3.84 -0.71
N ASP A 48 -6.95 5.14 -0.65
CA ASP A 48 -6.36 5.89 -1.76
C ASP A 48 -4.83 5.86 -1.69
N LEU A 49 -4.23 5.04 -2.54
CA LEU A 49 -2.77 4.93 -2.64
C LEU A 49 -2.09 6.24 -3.04
N GLY A 50 -2.78 7.14 -3.77
CA GLY A 50 -2.24 8.43 -4.13
C GLY A 50 -2.08 9.34 -2.93
N VAL A 51 -3.07 9.33 -2.04
CA VAL A 51 -3.02 10.04 -0.76
C VAL A 51 -1.88 9.53 0.10
N VAL A 52 -1.78 8.21 0.25
CA VAL A 52 -0.73 7.59 1.08
C VAL A 52 0.67 7.87 0.52
N ALA A 53 0.84 7.74 -0.80
CA ALA A 53 2.13 7.98 -1.47
C ALA A 53 2.69 9.39 -1.26
N GLN A 54 1.82 10.38 -1.08
CA GLN A 54 2.19 11.80 -0.94
C GLN A 54 2.32 12.24 0.52
N ASN A 55 1.70 11.51 1.46
CA ASN A 55 1.51 12.00 2.83
C ASN A 55 2.10 11.07 3.91
N ALA A 56 2.64 9.90 3.55
CA ALA A 56 3.18 8.94 4.51
C ALA A 56 4.65 8.64 4.26
N ASP A 57 5.47 8.69 5.31
CA ASP A 57 6.89 8.29 5.26
C ASP A 57 7.01 6.76 5.19
N ASP A 58 6.19 6.07 5.96
CA ASP A 58 6.13 4.61 6.05
C ASP A 58 4.74 4.10 5.68
N LEU A 59 4.67 2.93 5.10
CA LEU A 59 3.44 2.30 4.64
C LEU A 59 3.30 0.87 5.17
N LEU A 60 2.10 0.57 5.66
CA LEU A 60 1.63 -0.79 5.95
C LEU A 60 0.51 -1.14 4.97
N VAL A 61 0.73 -2.14 4.14
CA VAL A 61 -0.33 -2.69 3.27
C VAL A 61 -1.01 -3.85 3.99
N MET A 62 -2.32 -3.79 4.11
CA MET A 62 -3.12 -4.79 4.82
C MET A 62 -4.08 -5.50 3.87
N TYR A 63 -4.28 -6.79 4.09
CA TYR A 63 -5.28 -7.60 3.40
C TYR A 63 -5.89 -8.62 4.38
N GLY A 64 -7.21 -8.69 4.44
CA GLY A 64 -7.91 -9.61 5.34
C GLY A 64 -7.53 -9.45 6.81
N GLY A 65 -7.31 -8.21 7.28
CA GLY A 65 -6.90 -7.92 8.66
C GLY A 65 -5.44 -8.20 8.98
N GLN A 66 -4.63 -8.64 8.02
CA GLN A 66 -3.21 -8.94 8.21
C GLN A 66 -2.32 -8.00 7.40
N VAL A 67 -1.16 -7.65 7.94
CA VAL A 67 -0.12 -6.92 7.19
C VAL A 67 0.50 -7.87 6.19
N VAL A 68 0.55 -7.47 4.92
CA VAL A 68 1.14 -8.26 3.83
C VAL A 68 2.43 -7.66 3.30
N GLU A 69 2.61 -6.34 3.47
CA GLU A 69 3.85 -5.65 3.09
C GLU A 69 4.02 -4.39 3.95
N SER A 70 5.25 -4.02 4.31
CA SER A 70 5.54 -2.82 5.10
C SER A 70 6.92 -2.26 4.80
N GLY A 71 7.08 -0.96 4.95
CA GLY A 71 8.37 -0.29 4.84
C GLY A 71 8.26 1.17 4.43
N PRO A 72 9.40 1.83 4.18
CA PRO A 72 9.44 3.17 3.65
C PRO A 72 8.60 3.29 2.38
N THR A 73 7.73 4.29 2.31
CA THR A 73 6.79 4.48 1.20
C THR A 73 7.49 4.48 -0.15
N ALA A 74 8.59 5.22 -0.28
CA ALA A 74 9.37 5.27 -1.52
C ALA A 74 9.91 3.89 -1.93
N ALA A 75 10.48 3.12 -0.98
CA ALA A 75 11.03 1.79 -1.25
C ALA A 75 9.94 0.82 -1.70
N LEU A 76 8.79 0.87 -1.04
CA LEU A 76 7.67 -0.02 -1.33
C LEU A 76 7.06 0.27 -2.71
N PHE A 77 6.89 1.54 -3.09
CA PHE A 77 6.38 1.90 -4.43
C PHE A 77 7.38 1.58 -5.54
N HIS A 78 8.69 1.62 -5.27
CA HIS A 78 9.70 1.22 -6.25
C HIS A 78 9.86 -0.29 -6.40
N HIS A 79 9.64 -1.05 -5.31
CA HIS A 79 9.90 -2.49 -5.31
C HIS A 79 8.85 -3.25 -4.50
N MET A 80 7.64 -3.32 -5.03
CA MET A 80 6.55 -4.11 -4.44
C MET A 80 6.92 -5.59 -4.40
N ALA A 81 6.98 -6.15 -3.21
CA ALA A 81 7.40 -7.54 -2.97
C ALA A 81 6.22 -8.48 -2.66
N HIS A 82 5.01 -7.93 -2.45
CA HIS A 82 3.81 -8.74 -2.29
C HIS A 82 2.88 -8.64 -3.53
N PRO A 83 2.36 -9.76 -4.05
CA PRO A 83 1.47 -9.77 -5.22
C PRO A 83 0.22 -8.89 -5.08
N TYR A 84 -0.34 -8.80 -3.88
CA TYR A 84 -1.50 -7.93 -3.61
C TYR A 84 -1.15 -6.45 -3.79
N THR A 85 -0.04 -5.98 -3.21
CA THR A 85 0.42 -4.59 -3.35
C THR A 85 0.61 -4.21 -4.81
N ARG A 86 1.24 -5.11 -5.58
CA ARG A 86 1.42 -4.94 -7.03
C ARG A 86 0.10 -4.87 -7.77
N ALA A 87 -0.83 -5.79 -7.47
CA ALA A 87 -2.15 -5.82 -8.10
C ALA A 87 -2.98 -4.58 -7.77
N LEU A 88 -2.91 -4.11 -6.50
CA LEU A 88 -3.59 -2.92 -6.04
C LEU A 88 -3.11 -1.67 -6.79
N LEU A 89 -1.80 -1.52 -6.95
CA LEU A 89 -1.22 -0.41 -7.70
C LEU A 89 -1.51 -0.51 -9.21
N ALA A 90 -1.49 -1.72 -9.77
CA ALA A 90 -1.82 -1.96 -11.18
C ALA A 90 -3.29 -1.67 -11.52
N ALA A 91 -4.19 -1.81 -10.55
CA ALA A 91 -5.61 -1.49 -10.71
C ALA A 91 -5.92 0.02 -10.72
N ARG A 92 -4.92 0.87 -10.40
CA ARG A 92 -5.10 2.33 -10.35
C ARG A 92 -5.28 2.92 -11.76
N PRO A 93 -6.34 3.73 -11.99
CA PRO A 93 -6.49 4.45 -13.25
C PRO A 93 -5.33 5.41 -13.48
N ARG A 94 -4.83 5.47 -14.73
CA ARG A 94 -3.78 6.41 -15.13
C ARG A 94 -4.35 7.45 -16.10
N LEU A 95 -4.15 8.72 -15.79
CA LEU A 95 -4.43 9.79 -16.74
C LEU A 95 -3.44 9.68 -17.91
N GLY A 96 -3.93 9.81 -19.14
CA GLY A 96 -3.07 9.72 -20.32
C GLY A 96 -2.61 8.30 -20.69
N ALA A 97 -3.18 7.25 -20.08
CA ALA A 97 -2.84 5.87 -20.43
C ALA A 97 -2.97 5.62 -21.94
N PRO A 98 -2.08 4.80 -22.55
CA PRO A 98 -2.17 4.44 -23.94
C PRO A 98 -3.55 3.90 -24.29
N ARG A 99 -4.01 4.17 -25.51
CA ARG A 99 -5.27 3.62 -26.02
C ARG A 99 -4.98 2.45 -26.94
N GLN A 100 -5.95 1.56 -27.06
CA GLN A 100 -5.92 0.51 -28.08
C GLN A 100 -5.85 1.11 -29.49
N PRO A 101 -5.40 0.35 -30.49
CA PRO A 101 -5.44 0.80 -31.90
C PRO A 101 -6.83 1.22 -32.38
N SER A 102 -7.91 0.69 -31.73
CA SER A 102 -9.30 1.07 -31.94
C SER A 102 -9.67 2.44 -31.37
N GLY A 103 -8.76 3.10 -30.63
CA GLY A 103 -9.03 4.35 -29.91
C GLY A 103 -9.71 4.17 -28.55
N GLN A 104 -10.11 2.95 -28.20
CA GLN A 104 -10.73 2.65 -26.90
C GLN A 104 -9.67 2.56 -25.78
N PRO A 105 -10.01 2.93 -24.53
CA PRO A 105 -9.12 2.70 -23.41
C PRO A 105 -8.89 1.19 -23.18
N TYR A 106 -7.69 0.82 -22.71
CA TYR A 106 -7.52 -0.54 -22.21
C TYR A 106 -8.40 -0.75 -20.98
N PRO A 107 -8.99 -1.96 -20.82
CA PRO A 107 -9.74 -2.27 -19.62
C PRO A 107 -8.85 -2.11 -18.38
N LEU A 108 -9.40 -1.53 -17.32
CA LEU A 108 -8.70 -1.43 -16.04
C LEU A 108 -8.39 -2.83 -15.52
N LEU A 109 -7.17 -3.00 -15.03
CA LEU A 109 -6.79 -4.22 -14.34
C LEU A 109 -7.59 -4.30 -13.03
N THR A 110 -8.25 -5.41 -12.82
CA THR A 110 -9.01 -5.67 -11.60
C THR A 110 -8.44 -6.87 -10.86
N ILE A 111 -8.51 -6.84 -9.53
CA ILE A 111 -8.15 -8.00 -8.72
C ILE A 111 -9.35 -8.94 -8.69
N ALA A 112 -9.27 -10.06 -9.42
CA ALA A 112 -10.36 -11.03 -9.53
C ALA A 112 -10.78 -11.60 -8.17
N GLY A 113 -12.04 -12.02 -8.05
CA GLY A 113 -12.61 -12.60 -6.85
C GLY A 113 -12.98 -11.57 -5.77
N GLN A 114 -13.52 -12.06 -4.66
CA GLN A 114 -13.93 -11.24 -3.52
C GLN A 114 -12.95 -11.38 -2.36
N VAL A 115 -12.89 -10.35 -1.51
CA VAL A 115 -12.14 -10.42 -0.25
C VAL A 115 -12.83 -11.46 0.64
N PRO A 116 -12.09 -12.47 1.15
CA PRO A 116 -12.70 -13.45 2.06
C PRO A 116 -13.16 -12.78 3.35
N SER A 117 -14.22 -13.30 3.95
CA SER A 117 -14.59 -12.87 5.30
C SER A 117 -13.50 -13.29 6.30
N LEU A 118 -13.42 -12.62 7.44
CA LEU A 118 -12.44 -12.97 8.48
C LEU A 118 -12.63 -14.40 8.99
N ALA A 119 -13.87 -14.92 8.95
CA ALA A 119 -14.19 -16.29 9.35
C ALA A 119 -13.68 -17.35 8.34
N ASP A 120 -13.52 -16.96 7.08
CA ASP A 120 -13.08 -17.85 5.99
C ASP A 120 -11.56 -17.82 5.76
N LEU A 121 -10.82 -17.01 6.55
CA LEU A 121 -9.38 -16.95 6.47
C LEU A 121 -8.78 -18.21 7.10
N GLY A 122 -8.08 -19.02 6.28
CA GLY A 122 -7.32 -20.18 6.73
C GLY A 122 -5.97 -19.80 7.35
N HIS A 123 -5.15 -20.82 7.60
CA HIS A 123 -3.79 -20.64 8.15
C HIS A 123 -2.76 -20.13 7.13
N GLY A 124 -3.08 -20.12 5.83
CA GLY A 124 -2.18 -19.72 4.77
C GLY A 124 -2.13 -18.20 4.53
N CYS A 125 -1.57 -17.82 3.39
CA CYS A 125 -1.59 -16.44 2.93
C CYS A 125 -3.05 -15.99 2.68
N PRO A 126 -3.52 -14.89 3.28
CA PRO A 126 -4.91 -14.44 3.13
C PRO A 126 -5.26 -14.07 1.67
N PHE A 127 -4.25 -13.74 0.86
CA PHE A 127 -4.42 -13.40 -0.54
C PHE A 127 -4.30 -14.61 -1.49
N ALA A 128 -3.98 -15.83 -1.00
CA ALA A 128 -3.65 -16.99 -1.83
C ALA A 128 -4.73 -17.30 -2.89
N ASN A 129 -6.01 -17.24 -2.54
CA ASN A 129 -7.13 -17.55 -3.44
C ASN A 129 -7.31 -16.55 -4.61
N ARG A 130 -6.66 -15.39 -4.53
CA ARG A 130 -6.73 -14.32 -5.54
C ARG A 130 -5.36 -14.02 -6.16
N CYS A 131 -4.33 -14.73 -5.72
CA CYS A 131 -2.95 -14.52 -6.15
C CYS A 131 -2.65 -15.35 -7.39
N SER A 132 -2.28 -14.69 -8.49
CA SER A 132 -1.87 -15.37 -9.73
C SER A 132 -0.56 -16.17 -9.60
N PHE A 133 0.19 -15.96 -8.52
CA PHE A 133 1.44 -16.67 -8.21
C PHE A 133 1.28 -17.72 -7.12
N ALA A 134 0.02 -17.97 -6.66
CA ALA A 134 -0.22 -18.90 -5.58
C ALA A 134 0.17 -20.33 -5.94
N GLN A 135 0.72 -21.04 -4.97
CA GLN A 135 0.98 -22.49 -5.00
C GLN A 135 0.33 -23.13 -3.78
N ALA A 136 0.30 -24.46 -3.74
CA ALA A 136 -0.34 -25.20 -2.65
C ALA A 136 0.19 -24.80 -1.26
N GLU A 137 1.48 -24.53 -1.15
CA GLU A 137 2.11 -24.07 0.10
C GLU A 137 1.57 -22.73 0.59
N CYS A 138 1.16 -21.82 -0.33
CA CYS A 138 0.59 -20.53 0.04
C CYS A 138 -0.77 -20.66 0.73
N GLN A 139 -1.48 -21.75 0.51
CA GLN A 139 -2.74 -22.04 1.20
C GLN A 139 -2.51 -22.77 2.52
N ALA A 140 -1.43 -23.54 2.63
CA ALA A 140 -1.16 -24.41 3.77
C ALA A 140 -0.32 -23.75 4.88
N GLN A 141 0.49 -22.74 4.55
CA GLN A 141 1.47 -22.18 5.48
C GLN A 141 1.31 -20.67 5.64
N THR A 142 1.40 -20.19 6.88
CA THR A 142 1.47 -18.75 7.18
C THR A 142 2.76 -18.19 6.59
N PRO A 143 2.69 -17.14 5.74
CA PRO A 143 3.87 -16.54 5.16
C PRO A 143 4.78 -15.94 6.24
N PRO A 144 6.09 -16.21 6.19
CA PRO A 144 7.04 -15.56 7.09
C PRO A 144 7.23 -14.09 6.71
N ARG A 145 7.63 -13.28 7.70
CA ARG A 145 8.12 -11.92 7.45
C ARG A 145 9.51 -11.99 6.82
N ILE A 146 9.66 -11.52 5.60
CA ILE A 146 10.92 -11.54 4.85
C ILE A 146 11.40 -10.11 4.64
N ALA A 147 12.66 -9.82 4.96
CA ALA A 147 13.28 -8.55 4.63
C ALA A 147 13.56 -8.48 3.13
N ILE A 148 13.13 -7.39 2.50
CA ILE A 148 13.36 -7.12 1.10
C ILE A 148 14.59 -6.21 0.96
N PRO A 149 15.60 -6.61 0.18
CA PRO A 149 16.78 -5.79 -0.01
C PRO A 149 16.43 -4.41 -0.56
N SER A 150 16.86 -3.36 0.13
CA SER A 150 16.67 -1.99 -0.34
C SER A 150 17.70 -1.66 -1.42
N PHE A 151 17.24 -1.15 -2.55
CA PHE A 151 18.09 -0.57 -3.59
C PHE A 151 18.55 0.87 -3.27
N PHE A 152 18.02 1.46 -2.20
CA PHE A 152 18.29 2.85 -1.81
C PHE A 152 18.76 2.94 -0.35
N PRO A 153 20.01 2.50 -0.03
CA PRO A 153 20.49 2.44 1.35
C PRO A 153 20.65 3.81 2.04
N HIS A 154 20.56 4.91 1.29
CA HIS A 154 20.88 6.26 1.80
C HIS A 154 19.70 7.23 1.87
N GLN A 155 18.46 6.83 1.54
CA GLN A 155 17.32 7.77 1.44
C GLN A 155 16.25 7.64 2.52
N ALA A 156 16.48 6.89 3.58
CA ALA A 156 15.50 6.75 4.67
C ALA A 156 16.08 7.15 6.05
N PRO A 157 16.44 8.44 6.27
CA PRO A 157 17.02 8.84 7.56
C PRO A 157 16.01 8.88 8.72
N HIS A 158 14.70 8.82 8.47
CA HIS A 158 13.66 9.07 9.48
C HIS A 158 12.45 8.12 9.43
N THR A 159 12.59 6.90 8.86
CA THR A 159 11.46 5.98 8.83
C THR A 159 11.35 5.17 10.12
N SER A 160 10.17 5.13 10.70
CA SER A 160 9.90 4.43 11.96
C SER A 160 9.83 2.91 11.79
N LEU A 161 9.45 2.42 10.59
CA LEU A 161 9.33 0.99 10.29
C LEU A 161 10.66 0.33 9.86
N GLY A 162 11.69 1.12 9.57
CA GLY A 162 13.01 0.63 9.21
C GLY A 162 13.06 -0.05 7.83
N ALA A 163 13.41 -1.34 7.78
CA ALA A 163 13.57 -2.05 6.52
C ALA A 163 12.24 -2.40 5.85
N HIS A 164 12.27 -2.54 4.52
CA HIS A 164 11.15 -3.05 3.74
C HIS A 164 10.94 -4.55 4.00
N HIS A 165 9.72 -4.95 4.26
CA HIS A 165 9.35 -6.33 4.55
C HIS A 165 8.10 -6.75 3.76
N ALA A 166 8.05 -8.04 3.42
CA ALA A 166 6.84 -8.66 2.86
C ALA A 166 6.53 -9.97 3.58
N TRP A 167 5.26 -10.29 3.72
CA TRP A 167 4.76 -11.57 4.21
C TRP A 167 4.34 -12.42 3.02
N CYS A 168 5.33 -13.01 2.34
CA CYS A 168 5.12 -13.77 1.13
C CYS A 168 6.07 -14.97 1.08
N LEU A 169 5.56 -16.15 0.72
CA LEU A 169 6.39 -17.34 0.49
C LEU A 169 7.18 -17.26 -0.81
N ARG A 170 6.79 -16.37 -1.72
CA ARG A 170 7.36 -16.28 -3.08
C ARG A 170 7.62 -14.84 -3.53
N PRO A 171 8.36 -14.03 -2.77
CA PRO A 171 8.64 -12.64 -3.18
C PRO A 171 9.47 -12.57 -4.47
N GLU A 172 10.25 -13.62 -4.77
CA GLU A 172 11.05 -13.74 -6.02
C GLU A 172 10.18 -13.83 -7.28
N ALA A 173 8.95 -14.29 -7.19
CA ALA A 173 8.04 -14.36 -8.34
C ALA A 173 7.75 -12.98 -8.96
N LEU A 174 8.00 -11.90 -8.22
CA LEU A 174 7.82 -10.52 -8.66
C LEU A 174 9.09 -9.89 -9.23
N ARG A 175 10.27 -10.51 -9.04
CA ARG A 175 11.57 -9.94 -9.48
C ARG A 175 11.75 -9.87 -11.00
N GLY A 176 10.98 -10.62 -11.79
CA GLY A 176 11.03 -10.64 -13.26
C GLY A 176 10.04 -9.71 -13.96
N GLY A 177 9.18 -9.01 -13.24
CA GLY A 177 8.18 -8.10 -13.81
C GLY A 177 8.77 -6.71 -14.02
N ASN A 178 8.80 -6.28 -15.28
CA ASN A 178 9.32 -5.00 -15.74
C ASN A 178 8.76 -3.82 -14.91
N THR A 179 9.60 -3.24 -14.06
CA THR A 179 9.29 -2.07 -13.20
C THR A 179 9.38 -0.74 -13.98
N GLN A 180 9.61 -0.79 -15.31
CA GLN A 180 9.93 0.39 -16.13
C GLN A 180 8.77 1.35 -16.40
N HIS A 181 7.58 1.12 -15.88
CA HIS A 181 6.40 1.96 -16.18
C HIS A 181 5.88 2.82 -15.02
N TRP A 182 6.68 3.05 -13.99
CA TRP A 182 6.21 3.75 -12.78
C TRP A 182 6.84 5.14 -12.57
N GLN A 183 7.65 5.64 -13.51
CA GLN A 183 8.39 6.92 -13.40
C GLN A 183 7.76 8.10 -14.14
N ASP A 184 6.56 7.96 -14.74
CA ASP A 184 5.87 9.08 -15.40
C ASP A 184 4.52 9.38 -14.74
#